data_c92e575690f770bc33e2e4e8b7a31037
#
_entry.id   c92e575690f770bc33e2e4e8b7a31037
#
_cell.length_a   1.000
_cell.length_b   1.000
_cell.length_c   1.000
_cell.angle_alpha   90.00
_cell.angle_beta   90.00
_cell.angle_gamma   90.00
#
_symmetry.space_group_name_H-M   'P 1'
#
loop_
_entity.id
_entity.type
_entity.pdbx_description
1 polymer ?
#
loop_
_entity_poly.entity_id
_entity_poly.type
_entity_poly.pdbx_seq_one_letter_code
_entity_poly.pdbx_strand_id
1 'polypeptide(L)'
;MPVAVVTGANRGLGFEMVRQLLQRDFTVHATYRSSPGLLLAHERLHLHRLDVRDGAAIAEMMEAIGGPVDLLINNAGIADGRWSSVEAIDFDTAAEVIDVNALAPIRVTQAALPHLEEKGGTVVMITSLMGSIADCMSGKSY
;
A
#
# COMPACT_ATOMS: atom_id res chain seq x y z
N MET A 1 -20.68 6.83 5.94
CA MET A 1 -20.10 5.69 5.22
C MET A 1 -18.67 5.52 5.67
N PRO A 2 -18.20 4.31 5.85
CA PRO A 2 -16.80 4.10 6.25
C PRO A 2 -15.85 4.46 5.10
N VAL A 3 -14.66 4.93 5.46
CA VAL A 3 -13.62 5.38 4.53
C VAL A 3 -12.43 4.41 4.59
N ALA A 4 -11.99 3.95 3.43
CA ALA A 4 -10.81 3.12 3.30
C ALA A 4 -9.74 3.77 2.41
N VAL A 5 -8.49 3.60 2.77
CA VAL A 5 -7.32 3.94 1.94
C VAL A 5 -6.61 2.65 1.56
N VAL A 6 -6.36 2.44 0.26
CA VAL A 6 -5.66 1.25 -0.25
C VAL A 6 -4.48 1.69 -1.11
N THR A 7 -3.26 1.34 -0.70
CA THR A 7 -2.07 1.65 -1.49
C THR A 7 -1.78 0.57 -2.53
N GLY A 8 -1.25 0.97 -3.70
CA GLY A 8 -0.92 0.04 -4.78
C GLY A 8 -2.15 -0.71 -5.33
N ALA A 9 -3.24 0.01 -5.55
CA ALA A 9 -4.57 -0.54 -5.82
C ALA A 9 -4.86 -0.85 -7.30
N ASN A 10 -3.95 -0.53 -8.21
CA ASN A 10 -4.23 -0.56 -9.65
C ASN A 10 -4.24 -1.97 -10.29
N ARG A 11 -3.85 -3.00 -9.55
CA ARG A 11 -3.83 -4.40 -10.01
C ARG A 11 -3.80 -5.39 -8.83
N GLY A 12 -3.94 -6.67 -9.15
CA GLY A 12 -3.75 -7.79 -8.21
C GLY A 12 -4.64 -7.68 -6.97
N LEU A 13 -4.08 -7.97 -5.81
CA LEU A 13 -4.81 -7.97 -4.53
C LEU A 13 -5.38 -6.60 -4.18
N GLY A 14 -4.62 -5.52 -4.42
CA GLY A 14 -5.08 -4.16 -4.14
C GLY A 14 -6.33 -3.80 -4.92
N PHE A 15 -6.38 -4.14 -6.21
CA PHE A 15 -7.57 -3.95 -7.04
C PHE A 15 -8.78 -4.75 -6.51
N GLU A 16 -8.58 -6.00 -6.17
CA GLU A 16 -9.66 -6.86 -5.65
C GLU A 16 -10.18 -6.35 -4.30
N MET A 17 -9.30 -5.87 -3.42
CA MET A 17 -9.72 -5.26 -2.15
C MET A 17 -10.56 -4.00 -2.39
N VAL A 18 -10.16 -3.12 -3.31
CA VAL A 18 -10.97 -1.95 -3.69
C VAL A 18 -12.35 -2.35 -4.17
N ARG A 19 -12.43 -3.34 -5.08
CA ARG A 19 -13.70 -3.85 -5.61
C ARG A 19 -14.63 -4.36 -4.49
N GLN A 20 -14.08 -5.13 -3.54
CA GLN A 20 -14.86 -5.66 -2.42
C GLN A 20 -15.28 -4.59 -1.42
N LEU A 21 -14.42 -3.59 -1.15
CA LEU A 21 -14.74 -2.49 -0.26
C LEU A 21 -15.89 -1.63 -0.83
N LEU A 22 -15.86 -1.34 -2.13
CA LEU A 22 -16.95 -0.63 -2.80
C LEU A 22 -18.28 -1.40 -2.71
N GLN A 23 -18.26 -2.73 -2.81
CA GLN A 23 -19.45 -3.58 -2.63
C GLN A 23 -19.96 -3.60 -1.17
N ARG A 24 -19.13 -3.22 -0.20
CA ARG A 24 -19.47 -3.10 1.23
C ARG A 24 -19.74 -1.66 1.63
N ASP A 25 -20.07 -0.80 0.68
CA ASP A 25 -20.46 0.60 0.88
C ASP A 25 -19.35 1.49 1.49
N PHE A 26 -18.09 1.14 1.31
CA PHE A 26 -16.98 2.04 1.64
C PHE A 26 -16.83 3.13 0.59
N THR A 27 -16.44 4.33 1.04
CA THR A 27 -15.73 5.30 0.21
C THR A 27 -14.27 4.89 0.17
N VAL A 28 -13.70 4.71 -1.01
CA VAL A 28 -12.34 4.17 -1.16
C VAL A 28 -11.42 5.19 -1.82
N HIS A 29 -10.32 5.51 -1.14
CA HIS A 29 -9.19 6.24 -1.69
C HIS A 29 -8.12 5.25 -2.12
N ALA A 30 -7.95 5.08 -3.42
CA ALA A 30 -7.07 4.09 -4.03
C ALA A 30 -5.84 4.76 -4.65
N THR A 31 -4.64 4.31 -4.29
CA THR A 31 -3.42 4.88 -4.86
C THR A 31 -2.82 4.01 -5.96
N TYR A 32 -2.18 4.65 -6.92
CA TYR A 32 -1.40 4.03 -7.98
C TYR A 32 -0.17 4.88 -8.31
N ARG A 33 0.93 4.27 -8.76
CA ARG A 33 2.17 4.99 -9.06
C ARG A 33 2.15 5.63 -10.45
N SER A 34 1.94 4.85 -11.50
CA SER A 34 2.08 5.30 -12.88
C SER A 34 0.78 5.24 -13.69
N SER A 35 -0.04 4.24 -13.50
CA SER A 35 -1.30 4.05 -14.22
C SER A 35 -2.38 3.53 -13.28
N PRO A 36 -3.64 4.00 -13.40
CA PRO A 36 -4.76 3.48 -12.61
C PRO A 36 -5.10 2.01 -12.95
N GLY A 37 -4.58 1.48 -14.06
CA GLY A 37 -4.75 0.08 -14.43
C GLY A 37 -6.20 -0.32 -14.63
N LEU A 38 -6.67 -1.27 -13.80
CA LEU A 38 -8.02 -1.83 -13.84
C LEU A 38 -9.06 -1.00 -13.07
N LEU A 39 -8.65 0.06 -12.35
CA LEU A 39 -9.57 0.89 -11.58
C LEU A 39 -10.48 1.68 -12.51
N LEU A 40 -11.78 1.42 -12.41
CA LEU A 40 -12.81 2.09 -13.21
C LEU A 40 -13.46 3.20 -12.39
N ALA A 41 -14.05 4.19 -13.09
CA ALA A 41 -14.78 5.26 -12.43
C ALA A 41 -15.97 4.71 -11.61
N HIS A 42 -16.06 5.14 -10.36
CA HIS A 42 -17.13 4.82 -9.44
C HIS A 42 -17.38 6.01 -8.52
N GLU A 43 -18.62 6.31 -8.17
CA GLU A 43 -19.00 7.50 -7.37
C GLU A 43 -18.28 7.58 -6.00
N ARG A 44 -17.96 6.42 -5.42
CA ARG A 44 -17.27 6.28 -4.12
C ARG A 44 -15.81 5.89 -4.24
N LEU A 45 -15.22 5.97 -5.45
CA LEU A 45 -13.79 5.69 -5.67
C LEU A 45 -13.04 6.96 -6.04
N HIS A 46 -12.08 7.30 -5.20
CA HIS A 46 -11.18 8.42 -5.40
C HIS A 46 -9.79 7.90 -5.74
N LEU A 47 -9.27 8.29 -6.90
CA LEU A 47 -7.98 7.83 -7.41
C LEU A 47 -6.88 8.85 -7.12
N HIS A 48 -5.79 8.39 -6.51
CA HIS A 48 -4.63 9.22 -6.19
C HIS A 48 -3.38 8.66 -6.88
N ARG A 49 -2.74 9.48 -7.71
CA ARG A 49 -1.42 9.15 -8.22
C ARG A 49 -0.40 9.45 -7.14
N LEU A 50 0.25 8.40 -6.63
CA LEU A 50 1.14 8.49 -5.47
C LEU A 50 2.29 7.50 -5.58
N ASP A 51 3.52 7.98 -5.43
CA ASP A 51 4.66 7.14 -5.04
C ASP A 51 4.71 7.08 -3.51
N VAL A 52 4.58 5.89 -2.95
CA VAL A 52 4.56 5.68 -1.49
C VAL A 52 5.90 6.00 -0.80
N ARG A 53 6.94 6.33 -1.57
CA ARG A 53 8.22 6.84 -1.05
C ARG A 53 8.20 8.35 -0.82
N ASP A 54 7.26 9.06 -1.42
CA ASP A 54 7.13 10.52 -1.33
C ASP A 54 6.27 10.91 -0.13
N GLY A 55 6.93 11.27 0.97
CA GLY A 55 6.27 11.64 2.21
C GLY A 55 5.43 12.92 2.10
N ALA A 56 5.84 13.89 1.26
CA ALA A 56 5.07 15.12 1.04
C ALA A 56 3.77 14.82 0.28
N ALA A 57 3.85 14.04 -0.80
CA ALA A 57 2.66 13.63 -1.56
C ALA A 57 1.70 12.76 -0.72
N ILE A 58 2.21 11.93 0.20
CA ILE A 58 1.38 11.17 1.14
C ILE A 58 0.61 12.13 2.07
N ALA A 59 1.30 13.12 2.64
CA ALA A 59 0.66 14.10 3.53
C ALA A 59 -0.42 14.91 2.80
N GLU A 60 -0.12 15.42 1.59
CA GLU A 60 -1.09 16.12 0.75
C GLU A 60 -2.33 15.26 0.44
N MET A 61 -2.14 13.98 0.15
CA MET A 61 -3.26 13.05 -0.07
C MET A 61 -4.11 12.90 1.19
N MET A 62 -3.49 12.74 2.36
CA MET A 62 -4.22 12.60 3.63
C MET A 62 -4.99 13.87 3.98
N GLU A 63 -4.40 15.06 3.76
CA GLU A 63 -5.09 16.34 3.92
C GLU A 63 -6.28 16.45 2.96
N ALA A 64 -6.14 16.03 1.71
CA ALA A 64 -7.20 16.06 0.72
C ALA A 64 -8.36 15.10 1.06
N ILE A 65 -8.10 13.99 1.75
CA ILE A 65 -9.13 13.10 2.30
C ILE A 65 -9.94 13.82 3.38
N GLY A 66 -9.27 14.61 4.23
CA GLY A 66 -9.85 15.63 5.10
C GLY A 66 -10.80 15.14 6.20
N GLY A 67 -10.91 13.82 6.41
CA GLY A 67 -11.82 13.22 7.39
C GLY A 67 -11.28 11.94 8.01
N PRO A 68 -12.04 11.33 8.92
CA PRO A 68 -11.61 10.10 9.57
C PRO A 68 -11.51 8.94 8.58
N VAL A 69 -10.47 8.13 8.74
CA VAL A 69 -10.22 6.89 8.00
C VAL A 69 -10.51 5.70 8.89
N ASP A 70 -11.40 4.81 8.45
CA ASP A 70 -11.78 3.61 9.19
C ASP A 70 -10.82 2.44 8.90
N LEU A 71 -10.22 2.41 7.69
CA LEU A 71 -9.37 1.32 7.25
C LEU A 71 -8.22 1.82 6.36
N LEU A 72 -6.99 1.56 6.77
CA LEU A 72 -5.80 1.73 5.94
C LEU A 72 -5.26 0.36 5.54
N ILE A 73 -5.12 0.09 4.24
CA ILE A 73 -4.48 -1.12 3.72
C ILE A 73 -3.18 -0.75 3.02
N ASN A 74 -2.07 -1.04 3.66
CA ASN A 74 -0.73 -0.95 3.08
C ASN A 74 -0.48 -2.19 2.22
N ASN A 75 -0.77 -2.07 0.90
CA ASN A 75 -0.65 -3.15 -0.07
C ASN A 75 0.42 -2.87 -1.13
N ALA A 76 0.82 -1.61 -1.33
CA ALA A 76 1.88 -1.28 -2.28
C ALA A 76 3.15 -2.06 -1.97
N GLY A 77 3.73 -2.68 -3.00
CA GLY A 77 4.94 -3.46 -2.88
C GLY A 77 5.55 -3.75 -4.24
N ILE A 78 6.84 -4.00 -4.26
CA ILE A 78 7.60 -4.43 -5.43
C ILE A 78 8.37 -5.72 -5.10
N ALA A 79 8.64 -6.51 -6.12
CA ALA A 79 9.35 -7.80 -6.02
C ALA A 79 10.55 -7.84 -6.97
N ASP A 80 11.28 -6.74 -7.03
CA ASP A 80 12.52 -6.66 -7.80
C ASP A 80 13.70 -7.16 -6.97
N GLY A 81 14.78 -7.58 -7.65
CA GLY A 81 15.99 -8.01 -6.95
C GLY A 81 16.01 -9.49 -6.59
N ARG A 82 15.61 -10.35 -7.53
CA ARG A 82 15.84 -11.79 -7.39
C ARG A 82 17.27 -12.13 -7.73
N TRP A 83 18.10 -12.21 -6.72
CA TRP A 83 19.52 -12.52 -6.89
C TRP A 83 19.77 -14.01 -6.71
N SER A 84 20.65 -14.57 -7.55
CA SER A 84 21.04 -15.99 -7.50
C SER A 84 22.14 -16.26 -6.47
N SER A 85 22.88 -15.24 -6.08
CA SER A 85 23.97 -15.31 -5.12
C SER A 85 24.20 -13.95 -4.44
N VAL A 86 25.00 -13.94 -3.37
CA VAL A 86 25.34 -12.71 -2.64
C VAL A 86 26.11 -11.73 -3.53
N GLU A 87 26.98 -12.24 -4.40
CA GLU A 87 27.79 -11.41 -5.29
C GLU A 87 26.97 -10.72 -6.38
N ALA A 88 25.77 -11.24 -6.67
CA ALA A 88 24.88 -10.70 -7.69
C ALA A 88 23.95 -9.59 -7.16
N ILE A 89 24.00 -9.28 -5.86
CA ILE A 89 23.12 -8.29 -5.25
C ILE A 89 23.41 -6.90 -5.83
N ASP A 90 22.39 -6.31 -6.43
CA ASP A 90 22.37 -4.88 -6.74
C ASP A 90 21.80 -4.10 -5.54
N PHE A 91 22.66 -3.36 -4.87
CA PHE A 91 22.31 -2.65 -3.64
C PHE A 91 21.34 -1.48 -3.88
N ASP A 92 21.33 -0.85 -5.04
CA ASP A 92 20.37 0.22 -5.36
C ASP A 92 18.96 -0.36 -5.48
N THR A 93 18.80 -1.48 -6.20
CA THR A 93 17.54 -2.22 -6.27
C THR A 93 17.12 -2.75 -4.89
N ALA A 94 18.05 -3.29 -4.11
CA ALA A 94 17.76 -3.78 -2.75
C ALA A 94 17.25 -2.66 -1.84
N ALA A 95 17.87 -1.48 -1.90
CA ALA A 95 17.44 -0.31 -1.14
C ALA A 95 16.03 0.15 -1.56
N GLU A 96 15.73 0.14 -2.87
CA GLU A 96 14.38 0.47 -3.36
C GLU A 96 13.32 -0.52 -2.83
N VAL A 97 13.61 -1.82 -2.86
CA VAL A 97 12.70 -2.85 -2.33
C VAL A 97 12.42 -2.63 -0.84
N ILE A 98 13.45 -2.34 -0.04
CA ILE A 98 13.31 -2.06 1.39
C ILE A 98 12.49 -0.78 1.60
N ASP A 99 12.76 0.25 0.82
CA ASP A 99 12.07 1.54 0.94
C ASP A 99 10.57 1.39 0.64
N VAL A 100 10.20 0.70 -0.43
CA VAL A 100 8.81 0.49 -0.82
C VAL A 100 8.09 -0.51 0.10
N ASN A 101 8.73 -1.66 0.42
CA ASN A 101 8.03 -2.75 1.11
C ASN A 101 8.06 -2.63 2.64
N ALA A 102 9.05 -1.93 3.20
CA ALA A 102 9.21 -1.82 4.64
C ALA A 102 9.00 -0.39 5.16
N LEU A 103 9.66 0.61 4.57
CA LEU A 103 9.60 1.98 5.08
C LEU A 103 8.33 2.73 4.62
N ALA A 104 7.88 2.54 3.39
CA ALA A 104 6.69 3.22 2.88
C ALA A 104 5.41 2.89 3.66
N PRO A 105 5.12 1.63 4.06
CA PRO A 105 3.99 1.33 4.94
C PRO A 105 4.01 2.13 6.24
N ILE A 106 5.21 2.36 6.81
CA ILE A 106 5.37 3.16 8.03
C ILE A 106 5.07 4.63 7.74
N ARG A 107 5.61 5.20 6.65
CA ARG A 107 5.34 6.59 6.25
C ARG A 107 3.86 6.85 6.02
N VAL A 108 3.20 5.97 5.27
CA VAL A 108 1.76 6.09 5.00
C VAL A 108 0.97 6.00 6.30
N THR A 109 1.29 5.03 7.16
CA THR A 109 0.62 4.88 8.46
C THR A 109 0.84 6.10 9.34
N GLN A 110 2.07 6.62 9.41
CA GLN A 110 2.38 7.83 10.20
C GLN A 110 1.55 9.03 9.74
N ALA A 111 1.43 9.26 8.44
CA ALA A 111 0.62 10.35 7.90
C ALA A 111 -0.89 10.13 8.13
N ALA A 112 -1.33 8.87 8.15
CA ALA A 112 -2.73 8.51 8.37
C ALA A 112 -3.15 8.51 9.85
N LEU A 113 -2.21 8.48 10.81
CA LEU A 113 -2.51 8.36 12.25
C LEU A 113 -3.56 9.35 12.75
N PRO A 114 -3.48 10.66 12.48
CA PRO A 114 -4.49 11.60 12.96
C PRO A 114 -5.91 11.27 12.48
N HIS A 115 -6.03 10.75 11.25
CA HIS A 115 -7.30 10.38 10.64
C HIS A 115 -7.82 9.03 11.17
N LEU A 116 -6.93 8.11 11.51
CA LEU A 116 -7.27 6.78 12.06
C LEU A 116 -7.72 6.89 13.54
N GLU A 117 -7.01 7.69 14.33
CA GLU A 117 -7.27 7.83 15.78
C GLU A 117 -8.63 8.45 16.09
N GLU A 118 -9.15 9.28 15.20
CA GLU A 118 -10.44 9.96 15.40
C GLU A 118 -11.60 8.99 15.65
N LYS A 119 -11.55 7.79 15.05
CA LYS A 119 -12.60 6.75 15.20
C LYS A 119 -12.07 5.37 15.61
N GLY A 120 -10.80 5.25 15.92
CA GLY A 120 -10.20 3.95 16.20
C GLY A 120 -10.09 3.07 14.95
N GLY A 121 -9.58 3.65 13.85
CA GLY A 121 -9.41 2.97 12.57
C GLY A 121 -8.44 1.79 12.62
N THR A 122 -8.55 0.92 11.63
CA THR A 122 -7.73 -0.29 11.50
C THR A 122 -6.63 -0.11 10.45
N VAL A 123 -5.41 -0.55 10.78
CA VAL A 123 -4.30 -0.64 9.82
C VAL A 123 -4.03 -2.09 9.46
N VAL A 124 -3.99 -2.38 8.16
CA VAL A 124 -3.64 -3.68 7.61
C VAL A 124 -2.32 -3.56 6.85
N MET A 125 -1.37 -4.44 7.17
CA MET A 125 -0.10 -4.59 6.46
C MET A 125 -0.15 -5.86 5.63
N ILE A 126 -0.05 -5.75 4.29
CA ILE A 126 0.07 -6.92 3.43
C ILE A 126 1.50 -7.42 3.49
N THR A 127 1.65 -8.63 3.96
CA THR A 127 2.93 -9.33 4.07
C THR A 127 2.91 -10.60 3.20
N SER A 128 3.86 -11.48 3.40
CA SER A 128 3.99 -12.73 2.65
C SER A 128 4.37 -13.87 3.60
N LEU A 129 3.99 -15.10 3.23
CA LEU A 129 4.50 -16.31 3.86
C LEU A 129 6.06 -16.35 3.82
N MET A 130 6.64 -15.75 2.78
CA MET A 130 8.09 -15.64 2.63
C MET A 130 8.76 -14.75 3.69
N GLY A 131 7.99 -13.89 4.37
CA GLY A 131 8.44 -13.12 5.52
C GLY A 131 8.50 -13.91 6.83
N SER A 132 7.99 -15.14 6.85
CA SER A 132 8.04 -16.02 8.01
C SER A 132 9.35 -16.82 8.02
N ILE A 133 10.15 -16.66 9.08
CA ILE A 133 11.40 -17.44 9.25
C ILE A 133 11.09 -18.93 9.34
N ALA A 134 9.99 -19.33 10.00
CA ALA A 134 9.60 -20.71 10.18
C ALA A 134 9.08 -21.37 8.90
N ASP A 135 8.38 -20.63 8.06
CA ASP A 135 7.64 -21.16 6.90
C ASP A 135 8.38 -20.92 5.56
N CYS A 136 9.40 -20.07 5.55
CA CYS A 136 10.20 -19.79 4.36
C CYS A 136 11.19 -20.92 4.08
N MET A 137 10.71 -21.99 3.44
CA MET A 137 11.51 -23.19 3.16
C MET A 137 12.36 -23.10 1.89
N SER A 138 12.18 -22.06 1.07
CA SER A 138 12.82 -22.02 -0.26
C SER A 138 14.27 -21.52 -0.25
N GLY A 139 14.72 -20.88 0.81
CA GLY A 139 16.07 -20.28 0.90
C GLY A 139 16.38 -19.23 -0.18
N LYS A 140 15.35 -18.75 -0.88
CA LYS A 140 15.50 -17.71 -1.92
C LYS A 140 15.23 -16.35 -1.29
N SER A 141 16.10 -15.39 -1.60
CA SER A 141 15.85 -13.98 -1.25
C SER A 141 14.70 -13.41 -2.11
N TYR A 142 13.90 -12.58 -1.51
CA TYR A 142 12.84 -11.83 -2.18
C TYR A 142 12.96 -10.35 -1.85
#